data_af028c12ce59812a2cfdea2632f56340
#
_entry.id   af028c12ce59812a2cfdea2632f56340
#
_cell.length_a   1.000
_cell.length_b   1.000
_cell.length_c   1.000
_cell.angle_alpha   90.00
_cell.angle_beta   90.00
_cell.angle_gamma   90.00
#
_symmetry.space_group_name_H-M   'P 1'
#
loop_
_entity.id
_entity.type
_entity.pdbx_description
1 polymer ?
#
loop_
_entity_poly.entity_id
_entity_poly.type
_entity_poly.pdbx_seq_one_letter_code
_entity_poly.pdbx_strand_id
1 'polypeptide(L)'
;MPCEAIICDWNGTIIEYRDEKPILKSIAIGFFKDAIPFHPLRIVRILRAQQELERLYRERRREGDFDFVREMFRVFNEKIVGGVPVSVVCRSVDRYAAEPQTQAKLDHRILRPIGEAHQAGKVTGIFSAGYRYGIERILTVAGFHQDFDFYEADDLKQENGRVVKFALNIYKNKPRLLTDLLRRRNMDANRVAYLGDSEDDEGCFEIVKYPIVPFLASEEVKQRYVQEYQAFVPDSEKDLSDYIRKA
;
A
#
# COMPACT_ATOMS: atom_id res chain seq x y z
N MET A 1 6.55 13.11 -25.52
CA MET A 1 5.57 12.06 -25.82
C MET A 1 4.57 12.05 -24.67
N PRO A 2 3.27 11.89 -24.90
CA PRO A 2 2.27 11.93 -23.85
C PRO A 2 2.41 10.76 -22.87
N CYS A 3 2.05 10.98 -21.61
CA CYS A 3 1.96 9.93 -20.60
C CYS A 3 0.90 8.89 -21.00
N GLU A 4 1.26 7.61 -20.95
CA GLU A 4 0.38 6.49 -21.30
C GLU A 4 -0.02 5.65 -20.10
N ALA A 5 0.76 5.69 -19.03
CA ALA A 5 0.48 4.93 -17.82
C ALA A 5 0.67 5.75 -16.55
N ILE A 6 -0.16 5.45 -15.55
CA ILE A 6 -0.12 6.04 -14.22
C ILE A 6 0.00 4.92 -13.20
N ILE A 7 1.05 4.93 -12.41
CA ILE A 7 1.31 3.94 -11.37
C ILE A 7 1.33 4.66 -10.02
N CYS A 8 0.59 4.14 -9.05
CA CYS A 8 0.46 4.76 -7.74
C CYS A 8 0.93 3.84 -6.64
N ASP A 9 1.64 4.39 -5.65
CA ASP A 9 1.72 3.77 -4.35
C ASP A 9 0.36 3.82 -3.65
N TRP A 10 0.23 3.12 -2.55
CA TRP A 10 -1.01 3.01 -1.78
C TRP A 10 -0.98 3.85 -0.50
N ASN A 11 -0.13 3.47 0.45
CA ASN A 11 -0.06 4.11 1.77
C ASN A 11 0.56 5.50 1.67
N GLY A 12 -0.08 6.52 2.28
CA GLY A 12 0.38 7.91 2.18
C GLY A 12 0.13 8.57 0.83
N THR A 13 -0.27 7.80 -0.17
CA THR A 13 -0.56 8.27 -1.54
C THR A 13 -2.06 8.27 -1.81
N ILE A 14 -2.72 7.13 -1.84
CA ILE A 14 -4.17 7.00 -2.07
C ILE A 14 -4.94 6.93 -0.76
N ILE A 15 -4.36 6.34 0.29
CA ILE A 15 -4.99 6.26 1.61
C ILE A 15 -4.13 6.98 2.66
N GLU A 16 -4.77 7.68 3.58
CA GLU A 16 -4.09 8.53 4.61
C GLU A 16 -3.21 7.72 5.59
N TYR A 17 -3.22 6.40 5.53
CA TYR A 17 -2.36 5.57 6.36
C TYR A 17 -0.93 5.53 5.81
N ARG A 18 0.06 5.65 6.70
CA ARG A 18 1.49 5.59 6.32
C ARG A 18 2.06 4.17 6.35
N ASP A 19 1.32 3.22 6.88
CA ASP A 19 1.74 1.81 6.99
C ASP A 19 0.54 0.85 7.07
N GLU A 20 0.80 -0.44 6.98
CA GLU A 20 -0.20 -1.52 7.05
C GLU A 20 -0.76 -1.80 8.46
N LYS A 21 -0.34 -1.06 9.49
CA LYS A 21 -0.76 -1.29 10.88
C LYS A 21 -2.28 -1.34 11.09
N PRO A 22 -3.10 -0.46 10.48
CA PRO A 22 -4.53 -0.50 10.69
C PRO A 22 -5.17 -1.80 10.20
N ILE A 23 -4.79 -2.28 9.00
CA ILE A 23 -5.32 -3.53 8.44
C ILE A 23 -4.80 -4.75 9.21
N LEU A 24 -3.51 -4.78 9.59
CA LEU A 24 -2.93 -5.85 10.40
C LEU A 24 -3.60 -5.93 11.78
N LYS A 25 -3.92 -4.79 12.38
CA LYS A 25 -4.68 -4.71 13.64
C LYS A 25 -6.09 -5.27 13.48
N SER A 26 -6.79 -4.92 12.40
CA SER A 26 -8.13 -5.45 12.12
C SER A 26 -8.13 -6.97 11.95
N ILE A 27 -7.12 -7.51 11.23
CA ILE A 27 -6.93 -8.94 11.09
C ILE A 27 -6.72 -9.60 12.46
N ALA A 28 -5.84 -9.05 13.32
CA ALA A 28 -5.58 -9.57 14.65
C ALA A 28 -6.84 -9.57 15.55
N ILE A 29 -7.63 -8.49 15.50
CA ILE A 29 -8.91 -8.39 16.22
C ILE A 29 -9.92 -9.41 15.70
N GLY A 30 -10.00 -9.61 14.38
CA GLY A 30 -10.85 -10.64 13.79
C GLY A 30 -10.52 -12.03 14.31
N PHE A 31 -9.24 -12.36 14.39
CA PHE A 31 -8.80 -13.65 14.99
C PHE A 31 -9.13 -13.77 16.47
N PHE A 32 -8.97 -12.69 17.21
CA PHE A 32 -9.32 -12.69 18.61
C PHE A 32 -10.80 -13.04 18.80
N LYS A 33 -11.69 -12.40 18.05
CA LYS A 33 -13.14 -12.67 18.08
C LYS A 33 -13.47 -14.11 17.68
N ASP A 34 -12.83 -14.62 16.62
CA ASP A 34 -13.07 -15.99 16.12
C ASP A 34 -12.39 -17.07 17.01
N ALA A 35 -11.38 -16.72 17.80
CA ALA A 35 -10.64 -17.64 18.66
C ALA A 35 -11.24 -17.80 20.07
N ILE A 36 -11.91 -16.76 20.58
CA ILE A 36 -12.45 -16.75 21.96
C ILE A 36 -13.26 -18.00 22.31
N PRO A 37 -14.19 -18.51 21.47
CA PRO A 37 -15.00 -19.65 21.85
C PRO A 37 -14.25 -20.98 21.90
N PHE A 38 -13.10 -21.15 21.21
CA PHE A 38 -12.58 -22.48 20.89
C PHE A 38 -11.07 -22.70 21.14
N HIS A 39 -10.26 -21.64 21.34
CA HIS A 39 -8.79 -21.80 21.37
C HIS A 39 -8.10 -20.82 22.36
N PRO A 40 -8.14 -21.08 23.68
CA PRO A 40 -7.55 -20.18 24.69
C PRO A 40 -6.04 -19.97 24.52
N LEU A 41 -5.30 -20.97 24.03
CA LEU A 41 -3.86 -20.85 23.76
C LEU A 41 -3.54 -19.83 22.65
N ARG A 42 -4.45 -19.63 21.70
CA ARG A 42 -4.29 -18.58 20.66
C ARG A 42 -4.43 -17.17 21.23
N ILE A 43 -5.30 -16.99 22.20
CA ILE A 43 -5.47 -15.69 22.89
C ILE A 43 -4.16 -15.31 23.57
N VAL A 44 -3.55 -16.23 24.31
CA VAL A 44 -2.24 -15.98 24.96
C VAL A 44 -1.17 -15.64 23.94
N ARG A 45 -1.17 -16.31 22.77
CA ARG A 45 -0.21 -16.06 21.71
C ARG A 45 -0.37 -14.66 21.11
N ILE A 46 -1.61 -14.21 20.87
CA ILE A 46 -1.92 -12.86 20.35
C ILE A 46 -1.52 -11.78 21.37
N LEU A 47 -1.83 -11.98 22.65
CA LEU A 47 -1.44 -11.03 23.70
C LEU A 47 0.09 -10.89 23.82
N ARG A 48 0.83 -12.00 23.73
CA ARG A 48 2.30 -11.98 23.72
C ARG A 48 2.83 -11.26 22.46
N ALA A 49 2.21 -11.48 21.29
CA ALA A 49 2.57 -10.78 20.07
C ALA A 49 2.34 -9.28 20.21
N GLN A 50 1.23 -8.85 20.80
CA GLN A 50 0.95 -7.44 21.06
C GLN A 50 2.02 -6.81 21.97
N GLN A 51 2.40 -7.46 23.07
CA GLN A 51 3.46 -6.98 23.96
C GLN A 51 4.80 -6.84 23.23
N GLU A 52 5.15 -7.80 22.37
CA GLU A 52 6.38 -7.74 21.57
C GLU A 52 6.32 -6.59 20.55
N LEU A 53 5.21 -6.42 19.85
CA LEU A 53 5.01 -5.30 18.94
C LEU A 53 5.12 -3.94 19.67
N GLU A 54 4.53 -3.80 20.85
CA GLU A 54 4.67 -2.59 21.67
C GLU A 54 6.11 -2.33 22.12
N ARG A 55 6.89 -3.40 22.39
CA ARG A 55 8.33 -3.28 22.65
C ARG A 55 9.07 -2.77 21.43
N LEU A 56 8.85 -3.37 20.26
CA LEU A 56 9.46 -2.96 18.98
C LEU A 56 9.15 -1.49 18.65
N TYR A 57 7.91 -1.04 18.90
CA TYR A 57 7.55 0.38 18.72
C TYR A 57 8.33 1.33 19.64
N ARG A 58 8.66 0.89 20.85
CA ARG A 58 9.49 1.69 21.77
C ARG A 58 10.94 1.69 21.36
N GLU A 59 11.46 0.57 20.86
CA GLU A 59 12.84 0.40 20.39
C GLU A 59 13.10 1.17 19.09
N ARG A 60 12.12 1.23 18.14
CA ARG A 60 12.22 2.01 16.90
C ARG A 60 12.71 3.45 17.09
N ARG A 61 12.43 4.05 18.23
CA ARG A 61 12.85 5.42 18.56
C ARG A 61 14.29 5.54 18.99
N ARG A 62 15.01 4.43 19.17
CA ARG A 62 16.34 4.40 19.80
C ARG A 62 17.47 3.97 18.87
N GLU A 63 17.17 3.24 17.79
CA GLU A 63 18.19 2.61 16.93
C GLU A 63 17.96 2.96 15.45
N GLY A 64 18.96 3.64 14.85
CA GLY A 64 18.89 4.16 13.47
C GLY A 64 18.91 3.10 12.36
N ASP A 65 19.41 1.87 12.60
CA ASP A 65 19.56 0.80 11.59
C ASP A 65 18.57 -0.36 11.76
N PHE A 66 17.64 -0.25 12.69
CA PHE A 66 16.69 -1.30 13.00
C PHE A 66 15.58 -1.37 11.96
N ASP A 67 15.50 -2.47 11.20
CA ASP A 67 14.42 -2.71 10.24
C ASP A 67 13.10 -3.07 10.95
N PHE A 68 12.49 -2.05 11.53
CA PHE A 68 11.25 -2.17 12.29
C PHE A 68 10.13 -2.85 11.50
N VAL A 69 10.01 -2.56 10.21
CA VAL A 69 8.94 -3.13 9.36
C VAL A 69 9.11 -4.64 9.24
N ARG A 70 10.33 -5.12 8.97
CA ARG A 70 10.60 -6.56 8.91
C ARG A 70 10.33 -7.28 10.23
N GLU A 71 10.75 -6.69 11.35
CA GLU A 71 10.52 -7.29 12.66
C GLU A 71 9.03 -7.30 13.04
N MET A 72 8.30 -6.24 12.74
CA MET A 72 6.85 -6.20 12.91
C MET A 72 6.16 -7.32 12.10
N PHE A 73 6.51 -7.47 10.83
CA PHE A 73 5.95 -8.54 9.99
C PHE A 73 6.40 -9.94 10.43
N ARG A 74 7.62 -10.10 10.94
CA ARG A 74 8.07 -11.37 11.53
C ARG A 74 7.17 -11.77 12.71
N VAL A 75 6.97 -10.88 13.68
CA VAL A 75 6.10 -11.14 14.83
C VAL A 75 4.67 -11.44 14.39
N PHE A 76 4.15 -10.67 13.44
CA PHE A 76 2.81 -10.85 12.90
C PHE A 76 2.66 -12.23 12.22
N ASN A 77 3.61 -12.60 11.37
CA ASN A 77 3.62 -13.87 10.66
C ASN A 77 3.73 -15.06 11.62
N GLU A 78 4.70 -15.03 12.53
CA GLU A 78 4.97 -16.16 13.42
C GLU A 78 3.90 -16.32 14.51
N LYS A 79 3.39 -15.23 15.06
CA LYS A 79 2.56 -15.25 16.28
C LYS A 79 1.09 -14.98 16.05
N ILE A 80 0.71 -14.34 14.96
CA ILE A 80 -0.68 -13.95 14.71
C ILE A 80 -1.29 -14.76 13.57
N VAL A 81 -0.76 -14.66 12.35
CA VAL A 81 -1.43 -15.18 11.15
C VAL A 81 -0.99 -16.59 10.75
N GLY A 82 0.22 -17.02 11.10
CA GLY A 82 0.74 -18.34 10.69
C GLY A 82 -0.20 -19.49 11.07
N GLY A 83 -0.57 -20.30 10.07
CA GLY A 83 -1.47 -21.44 10.21
C GLY A 83 -2.97 -21.09 10.32
N VAL A 84 -3.34 -19.82 10.21
CA VAL A 84 -4.74 -19.39 10.22
C VAL A 84 -5.39 -19.68 8.86
N PRO A 85 -6.69 -20.08 8.80
CA PRO A 85 -7.40 -20.20 7.54
C PRO A 85 -7.43 -18.85 6.79
N VAL A 86 -7.11 -18.86 5.51
CA VAL A 86 -7.14 -17.64 4.66
C VAL A 86 -8.50 -16.97 4.69
N SER A 87 -9.59 -17.76 4.71
CA SER A 87 -10.95 -17.25 4.79
C SER A 87 -11.23 -16.39 6.03
N VAL A 88 -10.52 -16.63 7.15
CA VAL A 88 -10.65 -15.80 8.36
C VAL A 88 -9.97 -14.44 8.14
N VAL A 89 -8.80 -14.45 7.50
CA VAL A 89 -8.11 -13.20 7.12
C VAL A 89 -8.98 -12.39 6.17
N CYS A 90 -9.46 -13.00 5.10
CA CYS A 90 -10.33 -12.32 4.12
C CYS A 90 -11.56 -11.69 4.77
N ARG A 91 -12.29 -12.43 5.62
CA ARG A 91 -13.45 -11.85 6.33
C ARG A 91 -13.10 -10.66 7.21
N SER A 92 -11.91 -10.67 7.83
CA SER A 92 -11.46 -9.54 8.66
C SER A 92 -11.14 -8.32 7.80
N VAL A 93 -10.51 -8.54 6.65
CA VAL A 93 -10.21 -7.50 5.68
C VAL A 93 -11.49 -6.95 5.04
N ASP A 94 -12.47 -7.80 4.68
CA ASP A 94 -13.75 -7.37 4.13
C ASP A 94 -14.50 -6.46 5.11
N ARG A 95 -14.52 -6.82 6.40
CA ARG A 95 -15.12 -5.97 7.45
C ARG A 95 -14.40 -4.63 7.56
N TYR A 96 -13.07 -4.66 7.60
CA TYR A 96 -12.25 -3.46 7.67
C TYR A 96 -12.46 -2.54 6.46
N ALA A 97 -12.50 -3.11 5.26
CA ALA A 97 -12.73 -2.36 4.03
C ALA A 97 -14.11 -1.66 4.04
N ALA A 98 -15.12 -2.30 4.64
CA ALA A 98 -16.48 -1.75 4.73
C ALA A 98 -16.67 -0.72 5.86
N GLU A 99 -15.68 -0.52 6.75
CA GLU A 99 -15.79 0.46 7.84
C GLU A 99 -15.82 1.89 7.27
N PRO A 100 -16.80 2.74 7.66
CA PRO A 100 -16.88 4.12 7.17
C PRO A 100 -15.61 4.93 7.44
N GLN A 101 -14.94 4.68 8.56
CA GLN A 101 -13.68 5.31 8.93
C GLN A 101 -12.53 4.92 8.01
N THR A 102 -12.52 3.69 7.46
CA THR A 102 -11.53 3.25 6.47
C THR A 102 -11.78 3.95 5.13
N GLN A 103 -13.05 4.01 4.70
CA GLN A 103 -13.44 4.68 3.47
C GLN A 103 -13.18 6.19 3.51
N ALA A 104 -13.40 6.83 4.67
CA ALA A 104 -13.11 8.25 4.87
C ALA A 104 -11.62 8.62 4.79
N LYS A 105 -10.70 7.62 4.77
CA LYS A 105 -9.26 7.82 4.64
C LYS A 105 -8.76 7.82 3.19
N LEU A 106 -9.62 7.50 2.24
CA LEU A 106 -9.28 7.54 0.82
C LEU A 106 -9.19 8.99 0.32
N ASP A 107 -8.12 9.30 -0.40
CA ASP A 107 -7.99 10.60 -1.05
C ASP A 107 -8.66 10.60 -2.43
N HIS A 108 -9.91 11.05 -2.45
CA HIS A 108 -10.69 11.14 -3.68
C HIS A 108 -10.11 12.13 -4.69
N ARG A 109 -9.26 13.10 -4.25
CA ARG A 109 -8.56 14.03 -5.15
C ARG A 109 -7.49 13.32 -6.01
N ILE A 110 -7.07 12.11 -5.60
CA ILE A 110 -6.19 11.23 -6.38
C ILE A 110 -7.03 10.24 -7.20
N LEU A 111 -8.02 9.60 -6.57
CA LEU A 111 -8.78 8.52 -7.20
C LEU A 111 -9.57 8.97 -8.42
N ARG A 112 -10.24 10.15 -8.36
CA ARG A 112 -11.03 10.65 -9.48
C ARG A 112 -10.18 10.99 -10.73
N PRO A 113 -9.07 11.74 -10.63
CA PRO A 113 -8.17 11.95 -11.76
C PRO A 113 -7.63 10.67 -12.39
N ILE A 114 -7.34 9.64 -11.56
CA ILE A 114 -6.92 8.33 -12.07
C ILE A 114 -8.05 7.66 -12.84
N GLY A 115 -9.28 7.65 -12.30
CA GLY A 115 -10.44 7.12 -12.99
C GLY A 115 -10.73 7.84 -14.33
N GLU A 116 -10.62 9.17 -14.35
CA GLU A 116 -10.72 9.98 -15.61
C GLU A 116 -9.64 9.56 -16.62
N ALA A 117 -8.41 9.36 -16.16
CA ALA A 117 -7.31 8.96 -17.01
C ALA A 117 -7.51 7.53 -17.56
N HIS A 118 -7.99 6.60 -16.73
CA HIS A 118 -8.35 5.25 -17.15
C HIS A 118 -9.45 5.27 -18.22
N GLN A 119 -10.53 6.03 -18.02
CA GLN A 119 -11.60 6.21 -18.98
C GLN A 119 -11.13 6.84 -20.29
N ALA A 120 -10.06 7.66 -20.24
CA ALA A 120 -9.39 8.23 -21.41
C ALA A 120 -8.41 7.24 -22.10
N GLY A 121 -8.34 5.98 -21.64
CA GLY A 121 -7.53 4.93 -22.24
C GLY A 121 -6.07 4.87 -21.75
N LYS A 122 -5.71 5.59 -20.69
CA LYS A 122 -4.39 5.40 -20.05
C LYS A 122 -4.40 4.13 -19.19
N VAL A 123 -3.27 3.45 -19.16
CA VAL A 123 -3.07 2.31 -18.25
C VAL A 123 -2.88 2.83 -16.82
N THR A 124 -3.61 2.26 -15.87
CA THR A 124 -3.54 2.65 -14.48
C THR A 124 -3.21 1.46 -13.59
N GLY A 125 -2.44 1.67 -12.54
CA GLY A 125 -2.04 0.57 -11.67
C GLY A 125 -1.63 0.98 -10.26
N ILE A 126 -1.76 0.04 -9.34
CA ILE A 126 -1.21 0.13 -7.99
C ILE A 126 0.10 -0.65 -7.95
N PHE A 127 1.13 -0.03 -7.35
CA PHE A 127 2.42 -0.65 -7.08
C PHE A 127 2.86 -0.33 -5.66
N SER A 128 2.66 -1.27 -4.73
CA SER A 128 2.82 -1.00 -3.29
C SER A 128 3.33 -2.20 -2.51
N ALA A 129 4.05 -1.94 -1.41
CA ALA A 129 4.35 -2.93 -0.39
C ALA A 129 3.14 -3.27 0.50
N GLY A 130 1.98 -2.69 0.22
CA GLY A 130 0.73 -2.96 0.92
C GLY A 130 0.12 -4.33 0.61
N TYR A 131 -0.87 -4.74 1.40
CA TYR A 131 -1.55 -6.02 1.22
C TYR A 131 -2.55 -5.96 0.06
N ARG A 132 -2.26 -6.66 -1.05
CA ARG A 132 -3.02 -6.62 -2.30
C ARG A 132 -4.52 -6.84 -2.10
N TYR A 133 -4.92 -7.93 -1.44
CA TYR A 133 -6.34 -8.19 -1.21
C TYR A 133 -7.03 -7.06 -0.43
N GLY A 134 -6.32 -6.45 0.54
CA GLY A 134 -6.84 -5.30 1.29
C GLY A 134 -7.07 -4.09 0.40
N ILE A 135 -6.11 -3.76 -0.44
CA ILE A 135 -6.19 -2.67 -1.41
C ILE A 135 -7.38 -2.87 -2.35
N GLU A 136 -7.46 -4.04 -2.99
CA GLU A 136 -8.55 -4.41 -3.91
C GLU A 136 -9.92 -4.30 -3.23
N ARG A 137 -10.05 -4.80 -1.97
CA ARG A 137 -11.33 -4.77 -1.24
C ARG A 137 -11.75 -3.36 -0.85
N ILE A 138 -10.82 -2.52 -0.36
CA ILE A 138 -11.10 -1.13 -0.01
C ILE A 138 -11.57 -0.35 -1.26
N LEU A 139 -10.86 -0.49 -2.38
CA LEU A 139 -11.24 0.16 -3.64
C LEU A 139 -12.56 -0.39 -4.22
N THR A 140 -12.83 -1.69 -4.05
CA THR A 140 -14.12 -2.28 -4.45
C THR A 140 -15.29 -1.64 -3.70
N VAL A 141 -15.17 -1.51 -2.38
CA VAL A 141 -16.21 -0.86 -1.55
C VAL A 141 -16.38 0.61 -1.92
N ALA A 142 -15.29 1.29 -2.23
CA ALA A 142 -15.28 2.70 -2.65
C ALA A 142 -15.79 2.91 -4.09
N GLY A 143 -15.93 1.86 -4.90
CA GLY A 143 -16.36 1.94 -6.29
C GLY A 143 -15.26 2.28 -7.31
N PHE A 144 -13.98 2.25 -6.90
CA PHE A 144 -12.82 2.61 -7.74
C PHE A 144 -11.99 1.40 -8.22
N HIS A 145 -12.38 0.18 -7.87
CA HIS A 145 -11.58 -1.00 -8.24
C HIS A 145 -11.41 -1.15 -9.76
N GLN A 146 -12.41 -0.80 -10.55
CA GLN A 146 -12.38 -0.92 -12.01
C GLN A 146 -11.56 0.17 -12.70
N ASP A 147 -11.14 1.20 -11.97
CA ASP A 147 -10.29 2.28 -12.48
C ASP A 147 -8.81 1.91 -12.48
N PHE A 148 -8.46 0.65 -12.16
CA PHE A 148 -7.10 0.15 -12.18
C PHE A 148 -6.99 -1.15 -12.98
N ASP A 149 -6.08 -1.17 -13.96
CA ASP A 149 -5.79 -2.32 -14.82
C ASP A 149 -4.99 -3.41 -14.11
N PHE A 150 -4.27 -3.05 -13.04
CA PHE A 150 -3.47 -4.00 -12.28
C PHE A 150 -3.17 -3.57 -10.84
N TYR A 151 -2.89 -4.59 -10.03
CA TYR A 151 -2.48 -4.49 -8.63
C TYR A 151 -1.20 -5.30 -8.44
N GLU A 152 -0.06 -4.65 -8.47
CA GLU A 152 1.23 -5.24 -8.12
C GLU A 152 1.53 -4.86 -6.66
N ALA A 153 1.18 -5.75 -5.74
CA ALA A 153 1.32 -5.50 -4.31
C ALA A 153 1.68 -6.79 -3.56
N ASP A 154 2.16 -6.66 -2.33
CA ASP A 154 2.49 -7.81 -1.51
C ASP A 154 1.23 -8.60 -1.13
N ASP A 155 1.36 -9.91 -1.00
CA ASP A 155 0.23 -10.81 -0.79
C ASP A 155 0.54 -11.90 0.25
N LEU A 156 -0.49 -12.65 0.64
CA LEU A 156 -0.36 -13.82 1.46
C LEU A 156 0.29 -14.99 0.70
N LYS A 157 1.29 -15.61 1.30
CA LYS A 157 1.66 -16.97 0.94
C LYS A 157 0.80 -17.95 1.73
N GLN A 158 0.20 -18.90 1.02
CA GLN A 158 -0.72 -19.88 1.61
C GLN A 158 -0.38 -21.31 1.15
N GLU A 159 -0.66 -22.25 2.02
CA GLU A 159 -0.60 -23.69 1.76
C GLU A 159 -1.82 -24.36 2.37
N ASN A 160 -2.49 -25.23 1.61
CA ASN A 160 -3.69 -25.96 2.04
C ASN A 160 -4.78 -25.05 2.66
N GLY A 161 -4.99 -23.84 2.08
CA GLY A 161 -5.96 -22.86 2.55
C GLY A 161 -5.61 -22.18 3.88
N ARG A 162 -4.35 -22.31 4.34
CA ARG A 162 -3.83 -21.66 5.54
C ARG A 162 -2.72 -20.69 5.20
N VAL A 163 -2.67 -19.60 5.94
CA VAL A 163 -1.60 -18.60 5.81
C VAL A 163 -0.28 -19.18 6.25
N VAL A 164 0.73 -19.09 5.39
CA VAL A 164 2.13 -19.33 5.73
C VAL A 164 2.75 -18.04 6.25
N LYS A 165 2.65 -16.97 5.46
CA LYS A 165 3.11 -15.63 5.83
C LYS A 165 2.55 -14.54 4.93
N PHE A 166 2.55 -13.30 5.40
CA PHE A 166 2.53 -12.12 4.53
C PHE A 166 3.90 -11.94 3.88
N ALA A 167 3.93 -11.77 2.57
CA ALA A 167 5.14 -11.46 1.85
C ALA A 167 5.56 -10.00 2.11
N LEU A 168 6.85 -9.73 2.03
CA LEU A 168 7.46 -8.41 1.99
C LEU A 168 8.47 -8.41 0.84
N ASN A 169 7.98 -8.50 -0.39
CA ASN A 169 8.81 -8.57 -1.58
C ASN A 169 9.13 -7.17 -2.12
N ILE A 170 8.15 -6.26 -2.04
CA ILE A 170 8.23 -4.91 -2.62
C ILE A 170 8.96 -3.95 -1.69
N TYR A 171 8.76 -4.07 -0.37
CA TYR A 171 9.45 -3.26 0.62
C TYR A 171 10.97 -3.22 0.40
N LYS A 172 11.54 -2.02 0.32
CA LYS A 172 12.97 -1.77 0.00
C LYS A 172 13.47 -2.32 -1.35
N ASN A 173 12.56 -2.79 -2.23
CA ASN A 173 12.89 -3.29 -3.56
C ASN A 173 12.11 -2.56 -4.67
N LYS A 174 11.35 -1.52 -4.34
CA LYS A 174 10.46 -0.82 -5.28
C LYS A 174 11.15 -0.46 -6.60
N PRO A 175 12.31 0.22 -6.64
CA PRO A 175 12.91 0.66 -7.92
C PRO A 175 13.20 -0.51 -8.88
N ARG A 176 13.83 -1.57 -8.36
CA ARG A 176 14.14 -2.76 -9.16
C ARG A 176 12.88 -3.44 -9.66
N LEU A 177 11.87 -3.60 -8.79
CA LEU A 177 10.62 -4.26 -9.14
C LEU A 177 9.75 -3.41 -10.06
N LEU A 178 9.81 -2.08 -9.97
CA LEU A 178 9.16 -1.18 -10.94
C LEU A 178 9.79 -1.36 -12.33
N THR A 179 11.11 -1.38 -12.42
CA THR A 179 11.81 -1.65 -13.70
C THR A 179 11.36 -2.99 -14.30
N ASP A 180 11.29 -4.04 -13.48
CA ASP A 180 10.82 -5.36 -13.91
C ASP A 180 9.34 -5.33 -14.32
N LEU A 181 8.49 -4.58 -13.63
CA LEU A 181 7.07 -4.39 -13.96
C LEU A 181 6.90 -3.69 -15.31
N LEU A 182 7.60 -2.57 -15.52
CA LEU A 182 7.55 -1.83 -16.79
C LEU A 182 7.97 -2.71 -17.97
N ARG A 183 9.06 -3.47 -17.80
CA ARG A 183 9.52 -4.41 -18.82
C ARG A 183 8.49 -5.52 -19.12
N ARG A 184 7.93 -6.17 -18.09
CA ARG A 184 6.91 -7.23 -18.24
C ARG A 184 5.65 -6.75 -18.94
N ARG A 185 5.28 -5.49 -18.74
CA ARG A 185 4.09 -4.86 -19.32
C ARG A 185 4.38 -4.10 -20.62
N ASN A 186 5.62 -4.13 -21.09
CA ASN A 186 6.05 -3.39 -22.30
C ASN A 186 5.72 -1.89 -22.21
N MET A 187 5.94 -1.28 -21.05
CA MET A 187 5.73 0.14 -20.80
C MET A 187 7.05 0.91 -20.94
N ASP A 188 7.05 2.01 -21.70
CA ASP A 188 8.18 2.92 -21.77
C ASP A 188 8.18 3.86 -20.55
N ALA A 189 9.22 3.79 -19.73
CA ALA A 189 9.39 4.64 -18.55
C ALA A 189 9.28 6.14 -18.84
N ASN A 190 9.65 6.58 -20.07
CA ASN A 190 9.48 7.96 -20.53
C ASN A 190 8.02 8.36 -20.76
N ARG A 191 7.08 7.45 -20.62
CA ARG A 191 5.65 7.64 -20.81
C ARG A 191 4.85 7.22 -19.57
N VAL A 192 5.51 7.08 -18.43
CA VAL A 192 4.91 6.68 -17.16
C VAL A 192 4.94 7.83 -16.17
N ALA A 193 3.80 8.06 -15.51
CA ALA A 193 3.70 8.84 -14.28
C ALA A 193 3.71 7.90 -13.07
N TYR A 194 4.44 8.27 -12.02
CA TYR A 194 4.49 7.55 -10.75
C TYR A 194 4.12 8.47 -9.59
N LEU A 195 3.13 8.06 -8.78
CA LEU A 195 2.72 8.77 -7.57
C LEU A 195 3.27 8.05 -6.33
N GLY A 196 4.01 8.77 -5.49
CA GLY A 196 4.57 8.23 -4.24
C GLY A 196 4.92 9.34 -3.23
N ASP A 197 4.95 8.98 -1.93
CA ASP A 197 5.08 9.94 -0.83
C ASP A 197 6.26 9.66 0.12
N SER A 198 7.02 8.60 -0.11
CA SER A 198 7.99 8.08 0.85
C SER A 198 9.38 7.84 0.25
N GLU A 199 10.38 7.68 1.12
CA GLU A 199 11.75 7.34 0.73
C GLU A 199 11.84 6.03 -0.10
N ASP A 200 10.89 5.10 0.11
CA ASP A 200 10.82 3.88 -0.69
C ASP A 200 10.44 4.14 -2.17
N ASP A 201 9.92 5.36 -2.48
CA ASP A 201 9.49 5.77 -3.82
C ASP A 201 10.56 6.56 -4.58
N GLU A 202 11.60 7.06 -3.90
CA GLU A 202 12.62 7.92 -4.50
C GLU A 202 13.27 7.29 -5.75
N GLY A 203 13.73 6.06 -5.63
CA GLY A 203 14.29 5.35 -6.78
C GLY A 203 13.27 5.03 -7.88
N CYS A 204 11.97 5.09 -7.61
CA CYS A 204 10.93 5.01 -8.65
C CYS A 204 10.82 6.31 -9.44
N PHE A 205 11.00 7.46 -8.77
CA PHE A 205 11.03 8.77 -9.43
C PHE A 205 12.21 8.93 -10.39
N GLU A 206 13.35 8.30 -10.10
CA GLU A 206 14.51 8.28 -11.00
C GLU A 206 14.27 7.48 -12.29
N ILE A 207 13.35 6.54 -12.25
CA ILE A 207 13.05 5.64 -13.38
C ILE A 207 12.06 6.28 -14.35
N VAL A 208 11.03 7.00 -13.84
CA VAL A 208 9.92 7.47 -14.63
C VAL A 208 10.12 8.91 -15.11
N LYS A 209 9.43 9.29 -16.17
CA LYS A 209 9.48 10.65 -16.71
C LYS A 209 8.65 11.65 -15.92
N TYR A 210 7.55 11.21 -15.30
CA TYR A 210 6.58 12.07 -14.66
C TYR A 210 6.39 11.71 -13.18
N PRO A 211 7.36 12.06 -12.30
CA PRO A 211 7.20 11.88 -10.86
C PRO A 211 6.16 12.86 -10.30
N ILE A 212 5.25 12.36 -9.45
CA ILE A 212 4.18 13.14 -8.84
C ILE A 212 4.16 12.86 -7.33
N VAL A 213 4.15 13.94 -6.54
CA VAL A 213 4.01 13.87 -5.09
C VAL A 213 2.53 14.08 -4.71
N PRO A 214 1.90 13.16 -3.96
CA PRO A 214 0.48 13.24 -3.65
C PRO A 214 0.15 14.33 -2.62
N PHE A 215 -1.13 14.69 -2.49
CA PHE A 215 -1.61 15.68 -1.53
C PHE A 215 -1.29 15.34 -0.07
N LEU A 216 -1.25 14.03 0.26
CA LEU A 216 -1.03 13.51 1.61
C LEU A 216 0.43 13.58 2.07
N ALA A 217 1.37 13.80 1.16
CA ALA A 217 2.78 13.95 1.49
C ALA A 217 3.03 15.18 2.39
N SER A 218 4.03 15.09 3.27
CA SER A 218 4.43 16.23 4.10
C SER A 218 5.05 17.35 3.25
N GLU A 219 4.98 18.58 3.73
CA GLU A 219 5.58 19.73 3.02
C GLU A 219 7.10 19.58 2.84
N GLU A 220 7.78 18.93 3.79
CA GLU A 220 9.20 18.61 3.69
C GLU A 220 9.48 17.66 2.51
N VAL A 221 8.68 16.60 2.38
CA VAL A 221 8.77 15.64 1.26
C VAL A 221 8.48 16.35 -0.06
N LYS A 222 7.42 17.15 -0.13
CA LYS A 222 7.07 17.91 -1.35
C LYS A 222 8.21 18.80 -1.79
N GLN A 223 8.76 19.62 -0.89
CA GLN A 223 9.87 20.52 -1.20
C GLN A 223 11.11 19.76 -1.67
N ARG A 224 11.50 18.70 -0.97
CA ARG A 224 12.63 17.86 -1.33
C ARG A 224 12.47 17.24 -2.70
N TYR A 225 11.32 16.64 -3.00
CA TYR A 225 11.12 15.92 -4.25
C TYR A 225 10.96 16.83 -5.47
N VAL A 226 10.45 18.05 -5.28
CA VAL A 226 10.52 19.08 -6.31
C VAL A 226 11.97 19.44 -6.66
N GLN A 227 12.83 19.58 -5.65
CA GLN A 227 14.23 19.95 -5.86
C GLN A 227 15.08 18.82 -6.45
N GLU A 228 14.90 17.60 -5.96
CA GLU A 228 15.75 16.46 -6.32
C GLU A 228 15.29 15.74 -7.58
N TYR A 229 13.96 15.60 -7.77
CA TYR A 229 13.38 14.79 -8.85
C TYR A 229 12.56 15.63 -9.86
N GLN A 230 12.46 16.96 -9.67
CA GLN A 230 11.58 17.81 -10.45
C GLN A 230 10.11 17.32 -10.43
N ALA A 231 9.72 16.71 -9.30
CA ALA A 231 8.42 16.11 -9.15
C ALA A 231 7.31 17.17 -9.20
N PHE A 232 6.21 16.84 -9.84
CA PHE A 232 5.02 17.66 -9.85
C PHE A 232 4.27 17.52 -8.52
N VAL A 233 3.90 18.63 -7.90
CA VAL A 233 3.07 18.69 -6.69
C VAL A 233 1.76 19.38 -7.06
N PRO A 234 0.63 18.67 -7.11
CA PRO A 234 -0.65 19.28 -7.45
C PRO A 234 -1.21 20.14 -6.31
N ASP A 235 -1.74 21.31 -6.64
CA ASP A 235 -2.46 22.16 -5.68
C ASP A 235 -3.92 21.75 -5.52
N SER A 236 -4.49 21.09 -6.51
CA SER A 236 -5.90 20.66 -6.54
C SER A 236 -6.11 19.40 -7.37
N GLU A 237 -7.29 18.78 -7.20
CA GLU A 237 -7.76 17.65 -8.03
C GLU A 237 -7.72 18.01 -9.53
N LYS A 238 -8.20 19.21 -9.86
CA LYS A 238 -8.20 19.72 -11.24
C LYS A 238 -6.78 19.87 -11.79
N ASP A 239 -5.86 20.35 -10.98
CA ASP A 239 -4.47 20.53 -11.38
C ASP A 239 -3.79 19.19 -11.66
N LEU A 240 -4.07 18.16 -10.84
CA LEU A 240 -3.62 16.80 -11.10
C LEU A 240 -4.20 16.23 -12.39
N SER A 241 -5.53 16.36 -12.62
CA SER A 241 -6.20 15.91 -13.86
C SER A 241 -5.59 16.62 -15.09
N ASP A 242 -5.39 17.92 -15.00
CA ASP A 242 -4.79 18.70 -16.09
C ASP A 242 -3.35 18.30 -16.38
N TYR A 243 -2.54 18.04 -15.33
CA TYR A 243 -1.17 17.56 -15.49
C TYR A 243 -1.14 16.19 -16.16
N ILE A 244 -1.87 15.21 -15.63
CA ILE A 244 -1.94 13.84 -16.19
C ILE A 244 -2.40 13.84 -17.65
N ARG A 245 -3.30 14.73 -18.04
CA ARG A 245 -3.79 14.82 -19.42
C ARG A 245 -2.76 15.43 -20.36
N LYS A 246 -1.96 16.41 -19.91
CA LYS A 246 -0.95 17.12 -20.72
C LYS A 246 0.39 16.39 -20.75
N ALA A 247 0.74 15.66 -19.65
CA ALA A 247 1.93 14.83 -19.59
C ALA A 247 1.84 13.68 -20.59
#